data_5f1d584522921f38cb7519bbc55edd15
#
_entry.id   5f1d584522921f38cb7519bbc55edd15
#
_cell.length_a   1.000
_cell.length_b   1.000
_cell.length_c   1.000
_cell.angle_alpha   90.00
_cell.angle_beta   90.00
_cell.angle_gamma   90.00
#
_symmetry.space_group_name_H-M   'P 1'
#
loop_
_entity.id
_entity.type
_entity.pdbx_description
1 polymer ?
#
loop_
_entity_poly.entity_id
_entity_poly.type
_entity_poly.pdbx_seq_one_letter_code
_entity_poly.pdbx_strand_id
1 'polypeptide(L)'
;MDAFGVHKTQTRLLKELKMTNLSRYNANDLPRLMERLNRNTIGLDQYFDRVFSLHETTSNYPPYNLVSVSNVESKLEIALAGFKKSEVLVYTESGKLFVEGQKEDKETGTEYVHRGVAQRSFTRSWTLSDETEVRSVEFEDGLLTITLGMIVPEHHQRKDWF
;
A
#
# COMPACT_ATOMS: atom_id res chain seq x y z
N MET A 1 -25.47 -41.41 27.51
CA MET A 1 -25.17 -41.12 26.12
C MET A 1 -24.55 -39.76 26.05
N ASP A 2 -23.33 -39.68 25.73
CA ASP A 2 -22.20 -38.99 26.32
C ASP A 2 -21.98 -37.63 25.72
N ALA A 3 -22.27 -36.57 26.49
CA ALA A 3 -21.93 -35.17 26.20
C ALA A 3 -20.42 -34.90 26.31
N PHE A 4 -19.62 -35.87 26.78
CA PHE A 4 -18.18 -35.73 26.99
C PHE A 4 -17.32 -35.90 25.72
N GLY A 5 -17.84 -36.49 24.66
CA GLY A 5 -17.11 -36.77 23.40
C GLY A 5 -16.93 -35.55 22.52
N VAL A 6 -17.93 -34.67 22.47
CA VAL A 6 -17.97 -33.50 21.57
C VAL A 6 -16.99 -32.40 22.02
N HIS A 7 -16.80 -32.24 23.33
CA HIS A 7 -15.91 -31.19 23.87
C HIS A 7 -14.42 -31.47 23.62
N LYS A 8 -14.01 -32.75 23.63
CA LYS A 8 -12.61 -33.12 23.35
C LYS A 8 -12.22 -32.95 21.89
N THR A 9 -13.17 -33.17 20.99
CA THR A 9 -12.91 -33.03 19.53
C THR A 9 -12.80 -31.56 19.12
N GLN A 10 -13.63 -30.67 19.69
CA GLN A 10 -13.54 -29.22 19.43
C GLN A 10 -12.25 -28.61 19.99
N THR A 11 -11.80 -29.04 21.17
CA THR A 11 -10.57 -28.55 21.79
C THR A 11 -9.33 -29.00 21.01
N ARG A 12 -9.38 -30.18 20.37
CA ARG A 12 -8.30 -30.69 19.53
C ARG A 12 -8.22 -29.96 18.20
N LEU A 13 -9.35 -29.67 17.55
CA LEU A 13 -9.44 -28.86 16.33
C LEU A 13 -8.97 -27.41 16.55
N LEU A 14 -9.31 -26.79 17.68
CA LEU A 14 -8.84 -25.45 18.03
C LEU A 14 -7.35 -25.41 18.37
N LYS A 15 -6.77 -26.53 18.81
CA LYS A 15 -5.31 -26.64 19.04
C LYS A 15 -4.53 -26.84 17.76
N GLU A 16 -5.09 -27.53 16.75
CA GLU A 16 -4.48 -27.70 15.43
C GLU A 16 -4.55 -26.44 14.59
N LEU A 17 -5.59 -25.58 14.76
CA LEU A 17 -5.67 -24.27 14.11
C LEU A 17 -4.70 -23.22 14.70
N LYS A 18 -4.06 -23.48 15.82
CA LYS A 18 -3.04 -22.59 16.43
C LYS A 18 -1.61 -22.87 15.98
N MET A 19 -1.39 -23.78 15.05
CA MET A 19 -0.05 -24.07 14.50
C MET A 19 0.15 -23.48 13.11
N THR A 20 -0.34 -22.28 12.84
CA THR A 20 0.33 -21.44 11.87
C THR A 20 1.54 -20.84 12.58
N ASN A 21 2.70 -21.46 12.39
CA ASN A 21 3.98 -20.85 12.68
C ASN A 21 4.11 -19.59 11.81
N LEU A 22 3.57 -18.48 12.28
CA LEU A 22 4.00 -17.16 11.87
C LEU A 22 5.43 -17.02 12.38
N SER A 23 6.39 -17.51 11.59
CA SER A 23 7.80 -17.20 11.77
C SER A 23 7.89 -15.68 11.76
N ARG A 24 8.09 -15.07 12.93
CA ARG A 24 8.46 -13.67 13.02
C ARG A 24 9.85 -13.56 12.39
N TYR A 25 9.90 -13.13 11.15
CA TYR A 25 11.16 -12.81 10.51
C TYR A 25 11.73 -11.57 11.18
N ASN A 26 12.95 -11.69 11.67
CA ASN A 26 13.69 -10.57 12.21
C ASN A 26 14.42 -9.88 11.04
N ALA A 27 14.71 -8.58 11.16
CA ALA A 27 15.47 -7.84 10.15
C ALA A 27 16.81 -8.50 9.80
N ASN A 28 17.41 -9.23 10.76
CA ASN A 28 18.63 -9.99 10.58
C ASN A 28 18.48 -11.24 9.68
N ASP A 29 17.26 -11.71 9.44
CA ASP A 29 16.97 -12.85 8.56
C ASP A 29 16.78 -12.44 7.10
N LEU A 30 16.66 -11.14 6.84
CA LEU A 30 16.43 -10.58 5.51
C LEU A 30 17.47 -11.05 4.47
N PRO A 31 18.79 -11.04 4.73
CA PRO A 31 19.79 -11.50 3.76
C PRO A 31 19.62 -12.99 3.38
N ARG A 32 19.28 -13.84 4.35
CA ARG A 32 19.03 -15.28 4.11
C ARG A 32 17.76 -15.52 3.30
N LEU A 33 16.72 -14.72 3.55
CA LEU A 33 15.48 -14.75 2.77
C LEU A 33 15.73 -14.32 1.32
N MET A 34 16.49 -13.26 1.12
CA MET A 34 16.90 -12.76 -0.19
C MET A 34 17.69 -13.80 -0.96
N GLU A 35 18.65 -14.46 -0.32
CA GLU A 35 19.44 -15.53 -0.94
C GLU A 35 18.57 -16.73 -1.38
N ARG A 36 17.56 -17.10 -0.59
CA ARG A 36 16.61 -18.17 -0.96
C ARG A 36 15.69 -17.78 -2.11
N LEU A 37 15.25 -16.53 -2.13
CA LEU A 37 14.42 -16.00 -3.22
C LEU A 37 15.23 -15.97 -4.53
N ASN A 38 16.46 -15.46 -4.52
CA ASN A 38 17.33 -15.40 -5.70
C ASN A 38 17.63 -16.76 -6.31
N ARG A 39 17.69 -17.83 -5.51
CA ARG A 39 17.93 -19.20 -6.02
C ARG A 39 16.74 -19.80 -6.77
N ASN A 40 15.52 -19.36 -6.47
CA ASN A 40 14.28 -19.98 -6.98
C ASN A 40 13.48 -19.07 -7.89
N THR A 41 13.99 -17.88 -8.24
CA THR A 41 13.28 -16.88 -9.02
C THR A 41 14.17 -16.30 -10.11
N ILE A 42 13.57 -15.98 -11.24
CA ILE A 42 14.23 -15.37 -12.39
C ILE A 42 13.56 -14.01 -12.64
N GLY A 43 14.35 -12.93 -12.71
CA GLY A 43 13.86 -11.59 -13.05
C GLY A 43 13.32 -10.77 -11.87
N LEU A 44 13.56 -11.18 -10.62
CA LEU A 44 13.17 -10.40 -9.43
C LEU A 44 14.18 -9.31 -9.04
N ASP A 45 15.35 -9.24 -9.68
CA ASP A 45 16.38 -8.26 -9.34
C ASP A 45 15.85 -6.83 -9.42
N GLN A 46 15.11 -6.50 -10.47
CA GLN A 46 14.47 -5.19 -10.63
C GLN A 46 13.40 -4.90 -9.56
N TYR A 47 12.75 -5.96 -9.06
CA TYR A 47 11.76 -5.82 -8.00
C TYR A 47 12.42 -5.46 -6.67
N PHE A 48 13.56 -6.07 -6.38
CA PHE A 48 14.34 -5.77 -5.17
C PHE A 48 14.93 -4.37 -5.23
N ASP A 49 15.43 -3.91 -6.36
CA ASP A 49 15.91 -2.54 -6.53
C ASP A 49 14.80 -1.52 -6.26
N ARG A 50 13.58 -1.80 -6.68
CA ARG A 50 12.40 -0.97 -6.35
C ARG A 50 12.09 -0.97 -4.86
N VAL A 51 12.17 -2.12 -4.17
CA VAL A 51 11.92 -2.22 -2.73
C VAL A 51 13.00 -1.51 -1.92
N PHE A 52 14.26 -1.60 -2.32
CA PHE A 52 15.36 -0.93 -1.61
C PHE A 52 15.39 0.58 -1.85
N SER A 53 14.92 1.07 -2.98
CA SER A 53 14.78 2.51 -3.24
C SER A 53 13.68 3.19 -2.39
N LEU A 54 12.87 2.42 -1.65
CA LEU A 54 11.83 2.93 -0.75
C LEU A 54 12.39 3.53 0.57
N HIS A 55 13.71 3.51 0.78
CA HIS A 55 14.36 4.07 1.99
C HIS A 55 14.53 5.60 1.95
N GLU A 56 13.95 6.27 0.96
CA GLU A 56 13.82 7.72 1.06
C GLU A 56 12.86 8.05 2.20
N THR A 57 13.32 8.90 3.11
CA THR A 57 12.58 9.39 4.27
C THR A 57 11.26 10.01 3.81
N THR A 58 10.23 9.20 3.73
CA THR A 58 8.91 9.66 3.33
C THR A 58 8.36 10.53 4.46
N SER A 59 8.24 11.81 4.18
CA SER A 59 7.46 12.72 5.03
C SER A 59 6.10 12.08 5.31
N ASN A 60 5.68 12.01 6.58
CA ASN A 60 4.35 11.48 6.96
C ASN A 60 3.20 12.41 6.51
N TYR A 61 3.48 13.41 5.69
CA TYR A 61 2.50 14.34 5.15
C TYR A 61 2.38 14.18 3.63
N PRO A 62 1.16 14.23 3.11
CA PRO A 62 -0.13 14.23 3.82
C PRO A 62 -0.47 12.87 4.46
N PRO A 63 -1.31 12.84 5.51
CA PRO A 63 -1.80 11.60 6.10
C PRO A 63 -2.69 10.86 5.10
N TYR A 64 -2.61 9.52 5.12
CA TYR A 64 -3.36 8.68 4.20
C TYR A 64 -3.77 7.36 4.84
N ASN A 65 -4.80 6.74 4.28
CA ASN A 65 -5.23 5.38 4.56
C ASN A 65 -5.09 4.54 3.29
N LEU A 66 -4.74 3.27 3.44
CA LEU A 66 -4.89 2.27 2.40
C LEU A 66 -5.95 1.27 2.86
N VAL A 67 -7.08 1.25 2.17
CA VAL A 67 -8.25 0.45 2.53
C VAL A 67 -8.37 -0.71 1.55
N SER A 68 -8.41 -1.95 2.05
CA SER A 68 -8.74 -3.12 1.23
C SER A 68 -10.26 -3.23 1.12
N VAL A 69 -10.79 -3.10 -0.08
CA VAL A 69 -12.23 -3.22 -0.36
C VAL A 69 -12.59 -4.67 -0.68
N SER A 70 -11.75 -5.32 -1.49
CA SER A 70 -11.87 -6.72 -1.86
C SER A 70 -10.50 -7.32 -2.19
N ASN A 71 -10.46 -8.60 -2.58
CA ASN A 71 -9.21 -9.25 -3.00
C ASN A 71 -8.59 -8.64 -4.27
N VAL A 72 -9.37 -7.87 -5.04
CA VAL A 72 -8.96 -7.29 -6.32
C VAL A 72 -9.11 -5.76 -6.36
N GLU A 73 -9.50 -5.16 -5.25
CA GLU A 73 -9.73 -3.71 -5.17
C GLU A 73 -9.28 -3.14 -3.83
N SER A 74 -8.56 -2.04 -3.89
CA SER A 74 -8.18 -1.24 -2.73
C SER A 74 -8.38 0.25 -3.01
N LYS A 75 -8.47 1.05 -1.94
CA LYS A 75 -8.59 2.51 -2.02
C LYS A 75 -7.48 3.16 -1.23
N LEU A 76 -6.84 4.12 -1.86
CA LEU A 76 -5.91 5.04 -1.23
C LEU A 76 -6.65 6.34 -0.95
N GLU A 77 -6.84 6.66 0.33
CA GLU A 77 -7.51 7.88 0.79
C GLU A 77 -6.46 8.83 1.36
N ILE A 78 -6.38 10.03 0.83
CA ILE A 78 -5.40 11.04 1.23
C ILE A 78 -6.11 12.28 1.72
N ALA A 79 -5.84 12.69 2.97
CA ALA A 79 -6.45 13.88 3.56
C ALA A 79 -5.72 15.15 3.08
N LEU A 80 -6.41 15.92 2.24
CA LEU A 80 -5.92 17.14 1.61
C LEU A 80 -6.78 18.36 2.00
N ALA A 81 -7.08 18.47 3.30
CA ALA A 81 -7.86 19.59 3.80
C ALA A 81 -7.23 20.94 3.40
N GLY A 82 -8.04 21.80 2.80
CA GLY A 82 -7.61 23.14 2.35
C GLY A 82 -6.97 23.18 0.96
N PHE A 83 -6.82 22.05 0.27
CA PHE A 83 -6.46 22.04 -1.15
C PHE A 83 -7.70 22.13 -2.04
N LYS A 84 -7.53 22.76 -3.20
CA LYS A 84 -8.49 22.73 -4.30
C LYS A 84 -8.10 21.64 -5.29
N LYS A 85 -9.04 21.10 -6.04
CA LYS A 85 -8.77 20.11 -7.07
C LYS A 85 -7.72 20.56 -8.09
N SER A 86 -7.69 21.85 -8.41
CA SER A 86 -6.72 22.45 -9.35
C SER A 86 -5.29 22.57 -8.77
N GLU A 87 -5.12 22.38 -7.47
CA GLU A 87 -3.82 22.43 -6.77
C GLU A 87 -3.24 21.04 -6.55
N VAL A 88 -3.96 19.99 -6.98
CA VAL A 88 -3.56 18.59 -6.81
C VAL A 88 -3.35 17.95 -8.17
N LEU A 89 -2.19 17.31 -8.35
CA LEU A 89 -1.86 16.54 -9.54
C LEU A 89 -1.70 15.07 -9.16
N VAL A 90 -2.35 14.18 -9.91
CA VAL A 90 -2.26 12.73 -9.75
C VAL A 90 -1.86 12.12 -11.08
N TYR A 91 -0.79 11.35 -11.10
CA TYR A 91 -0.32 10.67 -12.31
C TYR A 91 0.43 9.37 -11.99
N THR A 92 0.57 8.52 -12.99
CA THR A 92 1.38 7.30 -12.90
C THR A 92 2.53 7.38 -13.89
N GLU A 93 3.73 7.03 -13.44
CA GLU A 93 4.93 6.98 -14.25
C GLU A 93 5.86 5.88 -13.74
N SER A 94 6.44 5.09 -14.66
CA SER A 94 7.44 4.07 -14.34
C SER A 94 7.05 3.12 -13.20
N GLY A 95 5.77 2.68 -13.18
CA GLY A 95 5.25 1.78 -12.15
C GLY A 95 5.09 2.43 -10.77
N LYS A 96 5.01 3.75 -10.72
CA LYS A 96 4.72 4.52 -9.49
C LYS A 96 3.50 5.40 -9.69
N LEU A 97 2.71 5.52 -8.64
CA LEU A 97 1.65 6.51 -8.51
C LEU A 97 2.22 7.74 -7.80
N PHE A 98 2.08 8.89 -8.39
CA PHE A 98 2.49 10.17 -7.81
C PHE A 98 1.27 11.00 -7.45
N VAL A 99 1.35 11.67 -6.32
CA VAL A 99 0.38 12.69 -5.89
C VAL A 99 1.17 13.90 -5.44
N GLU A 100 0.93 15.02 -6.09
CA GLU A 100 1.57 16.29 -5.81
C GLU A 100 0.52 17.33 -5.43
N GLY A 101 0.79 18.08 -4.39
CA GLY A 101 -0.02 19.23 -4.00
C GLY A 101 0.84 20.48 -4.03
N GLN A 102 0.38 21.49 -4.76
CA GLN A 102 1.06 22.79 -4.83
C GLN A 102 0.23 23.83 -4.09
N LYS A 103 0.88 24.52 -3.16
CA LYS A 103 0.33 25.68 -2.46
C LYS A 103 1.24 26.88 -2.68
N GLU A 104 0.65 27.99 -3.05
CA GLU A 104 1.34 29.27 -2.95
C GLU A 104 1.47 29.64 -1.48
N ASP A 105 2.70 29.86 -1.04
CA ASP A 105 2.96 30.44 0.28
C ASP A 105 2.44 31.89 0.28
N LYS A 106 1.17 32.04 0.62
CA LYS A 106 0.67 33.37 0.96
C LYS A 106 1.18 33.68 2.36
N GLU A 107 2.15 34.54 2.45
CA GLU A 107 2.47 35.29 3.69
C GLU A 107 1.22 36.09 4.06
N THR A 108 0.24 35.44 4.62
CA THR A 108 -0.85 36.11 5.32
C THR A 108 -0.23 36.57 6.65
N GLY A 109 -0.18 37.86 6.91
CA GLY A 109 0.24 38.41 8.20
C GLY A 109 -0.67 37.98 9.36
N THR A 110 -1.17 36.78 9.32
CA THR A 110 -2.09 36.17 10.29
C THR A 110 -1.26 35.47 11.35
N GLU A 111 -1.34 35.94 12.57
CA GLU A 111 -0.73 35.32 13.74
C GLU A 111 -1.61 34.12 14.17
N TYR A 112 -1.04 32.91 14.10
CA TYR A 112 -1.73 31.71 14.53
C TYR A 112 -1.47 31.44 16.01
N VAL A 113 -2.50 31.38 16.83
CA VAL A 113 -2.42 30.89 18.20
C VAL A 113 -2.03 29.39 18.22
N HIS A 114 -2.54 28.61 17.26
CA HIS A 114 -2.18 27.22 17.00
C HIS A 114 -2.36 26.90 15.51
N ARG A 115 -1.36 26.28 14.88
CA ARG A 115 -1.42 25.85 13.49
C ARG A 115 -1.28 24.32 13.42
N GLY A 116 -2.42 23.61 13.51
CA GLY A 116 -2.49 22.13 13.47
C GLY A 116 -2.68 21.56 12.06
N VAL A 117 -3.20 22.37 11.11
CA VAL A 117 -3.43 21.95 9.73
C VAL A 117 -2.27 22.42 8.86
N ALA A 118 -1.50 21.47 8.33
CA ALA A 118 -0.41 21.79 7.41
C ALA A 118 -0.99 21.94 5.99
N GLN A 119 -0.86 23.16 5.43
CA GLN A 119 -1.20 23.47 4.03
C GLN A 119 0.09 23.82 3.29
N ARG A 120 0.96 22.85 3.09
CA ARG A 120 2.24 23.00 2.42
C ARG A 120 2.30 22.16 1.16
N SER A 121 3.08 22.60 0.17
CA SER A 121 3.35 21.81 -1.01
C SER A 121 4.00 20.47 -0.63
N PHE A 122 3.66 19.42 -1.36
CA PHE A 122 4.18 18.08 -1.13
C PHE A 122 4.25 17.30 -2.44
N THR A 123 5.14 16.33 -2.49
CA THR A 123 5.18 15.29 -3.51
C THR A 123 5.24 13.95 -2.78
N ARG A 124 4.38 13.03 -3.13
CA ARG A 124 4.34 11.71 -2.57
C ARG A 124 4.18 10.65 -3.66
N SER A 125 4.86 9.51 -3.49
CA SER A 125 4.77 8.41 -4.45
C SER A 125 4.55 7.07 -3.77
N TRP A 126 3.87 6.16 -4.47
CA TRP A 126 3.69 4.76 -4.10
C TRP A 126 4.09 3.88 -5.27
N THR A 127 4.87 2.84 -4.99
CA THR A 127 5.21 1.83 -6.00
C THR A 127 4.00 0.95 -6.24
N LEU A 128 3.60 0.82 -7.49
CA LEU A 128 2.54 -0.10 -7.92
C LEU A 128 3.18 -1.41 -8.39
N SER A 129 2.51 -2.53 -8.12
CA SER A 129 2.85 -3.80 -8.76
C SER A 129 2.45 -3.77 -10.24
N ASP A 130 3.05 -4.63 -11.05
CA ASP A 130 2.72 -4.75 -12.48
C ASP A 130 1.26 -5.20 -12.71
N GLU A 131 0.61 -5.72 -11.66
CA GLU A 131 -0.78 -6.15 -11.66
C GLU A 131 -1.73 -5.07 -11.13
N THR A 132 -1.24 -3.90 -10.74
CA THR A 132 -2.05 -2.84 -10.15
C THR A 132 -2.27 -1.70 -11.13
N GLU A 133 -3.53 -1.33 -11.33
CA GLU A 133 -3.94 -0.18 -12.13
C GLU A 133 -4.75 0.82 -11.31
N VAL A 134 -4.70 2.08 -11.70
CA VAL A 134 -5.58 3.12 -11.18
C VAL A 134 -6.89 3.07 -11.96
N ARG A 135 -8.02 2.85 -11.26
CA ARG A 135 -9.36 2.77 -11.86
C ARG A 135 -10.09 4.10 -11.82
N SER A 136 -10.03 4.79 -10.69
CA SER A 136 -10.66 6.11 -10.55
C SER A 136 -9.88 6.99 -9.60
N VAL A 137 -10.05 8.31 -9.76
CA VAL A 137 -9.53 9.36 -8.90
C VAL A 137 -10.63 10.35 -8.62
N GLU A 138 -10.99 10.48 -7.36
CA GLU A 138 -12.07 11.36 -6.89
C GLU A 138 -11.52 12.31 -5.83
N PHE A 139 -11.97 13.56 -5.87
CA PHE A 139 -11.59 14.56 -4.89
C PHE A 139 -12.84 15.29 -4.40
N GLU A 140 -13.24 15.01 -3.18
CA GLU A 140 -14.43 15.59 -2.53
C GLU A 140 -14.12 15.95 -1.08
N ASP A 141 -14.64 17.06 -0.61
CA ASP A 141 -14.55 17.55 0.79
C ASP A 141 -13.12 17.52 1.40
N GLY A 142 -12.10 17.72 0.57
CA GLY A 142 -10.71 17.70 1.01
C GLY A 142 -10.14 16.29 1.21
N LEU A 143 -10.84 15.27 0.72
CA LEU A 143 -10.36 13.89 0.66
C LEU A 143 -10.12 13.49 -0.80
N LEU A 144 -8.90 13.05 -1.10
CA LEU A 144 -8.54 12.45 -2.38
C LEU A 144 -8.66 10.95 -2.25
N THR A 145 -9.54 10.34 -3.03
CA THR A 145 -9.75 8.90 -3.07
C THR A 145 -9.27 8.35 -4.41
N ILE A 146 -8.31 7.44 -4.39
CA ILE A 146 -7.79 6.75 -5.57
C ILE A 146 -8.14 5.28 -5.47
N THR A 147 -8.97 4.79 -6.39
CA THR A 147 -9.35 3.38 -6.45
C THR A 147 -8.32 2.63 -7.29
N LEU A 148 -7.74 1.60 -6.70
CA LEU A 148 -6.75 0.72 -7.30
C LEU A 148 -7.38 -0.65 -7.56
N GLY A 149 -7.19 -1.19 -8.76
CA GLY A 149 -7.66 -2.51 -9.14
C GLY A 149 -6.51 -3.44 -9.48
N MET A 150 -6.71 -4.74 -9.25
CA MET A 150 -5.78 -5.76 -9.70
C MET A 150 -6.19 -6.27 -11.09
N ILE A 151 -5.23 -6.34 -12.00
CA ILE A 151 -5.33 -6.98 -13.30
C ILE A 151 -4.44 -8.21 -13.32
N VAL A 152 -4.86 -9.25 -14.03
CA VAL A 152 -4.02 -10.43 -14.29
C VAL A 152 -3.38 -10.23 -15.66
N PRO A 153 -2.08 -9.93 -15.76
CA PRO A 153 -1.40 -9.78 -17.04
C PRO A 153 -1.52 -11.05 -17.89
N GLU A 154 -1.56 -10.90 -19.20
CA GLU A 154 -1.70 -12.03 -20.14
C GLU A 154 -0.61 -13.09 -19.97
N HIS A 155 0.60 -12.68 -19.57
CA HIS A 155 1.72 -13.60 -19.36
C HIS A 155 1.61 -14.40 -18.04
N HIS A 156 0.71 -14.00 -17.12
CA HIS A 156 0.38 -14.76 -15.91
C HIS A 156 -0.79 -15.73 -16.12
N GLN A 157 -1.46 -15.64 -17.27
CA GLN A 157 -2.52 -16.60 -17.60
C GLN A 157 -1.91 -17.96 -17.94
N ARG A 158 -2.63 -19.03 -17.60
CA ARG A 158 -2.21 -20.39 -17.95
C ARG A 158 -2.11 -20.50 -19.47
N LYS A 159 -0.94 -20.87 -19.97
CA LYS A 159 -0.71 -21.28 -21.35
C LYS A 159 -0.28 -22.74 -21.36
N ASP A 160 -1.04 -23.56 -22.06
CA ASP A 160 -0.67 -24.95 -22.31
C ASP A 160 0.21 -24.97 -23.59
N TRP A 161 1.42 -25.48 -23.45
CA TRP A 161 2.41 -25.53 -24.53
C TRP A 161 2.49 -26.88 -25.20
N PHE A 162 1.85 -27.94 -24.60
CA PHE A 162 1.77 -29.31 -25.11
C PHE A 162 0.42 -29.91 -24.75
#